data_7861f5078905007e85a2b17e0b18015c
#
_entry.id   7861f5078905007e85a2b17e0b18015c
#
_cell.length_a   1.000
_cell.length_b   1.000
_cell.length_c   1.000
_cell.angle_alpha   90.00
_cell.angle_beta   90.00
_cell.angle_gamma   90.00
#
_symmetry.space_group_name_H-M   'P 1'
#
loop_
_entity.id
_entity.type
_entity.pdbx_description
1 polymer ?
#
loop_
_entity_poly.entity_id
_entity_poly.type
_entity_poly.pdbx_seq_one_letter_code
_entity_poly.pdbx_strand_id
1 'polypeptide(L)'
;MRETAERVAAERKTFFAANANGIYPAVGGMDSKSVTGYQNAWLRDNAMVGYARLEAGDIQAAVACARGLMRFMESQAPRFDAVIARPCLKETVEARPRVRFDANSLRELPESWSHAQNDALGYVLWFRALLHNRGYSGLEASERETIRLFIRYFEAIRYWEDPDSGAWEEGRKVNSSSVGAVLAGLEEAKRAGAEVADSLTEAGRGLLERHLPLESPKLRGADAAVLFLVYPLEVVRDPATRNMIVHLIQARLEGEIGFRRYVGDSYYCQDYDRWFPPELRSVDWSQRIEVRDEYLQPGCEAQWCLFDSLLSVIFGRIYGDREQQARYLQRAITQRTPDKECPELYYLRRGRWTTGPHKPLLWAEANLSLALSEARR
;
A
#
# COMPACT_ATOMS: atom_id res chain seq x y z
N MET A 1 -15.89 -14.45 -17.53
CA MET A 1 -14.91 -13.95 -16.54
C MET A 1 -13.73 -14.90 -16.35
N ARG A 2 -13.93 -16.15 -15.98
CA ARG A 2 -12.86 -17.13 -15.69
C ARG A 2 -11.88 -17.32 -16.85
N GLU A 3 -12.35 -17.58 -18.07
CA GLU A 3 -11.50 -17.76 -19.26
C GLU A 3 -10.64 -16.52 -19.54
N THR A 4 -11.23 -15.32 -19.43
CA THR A 4 -10.47 -14.06 -19.55
C THR A 4 -9.39 -13.95 -18.49
N ALA A 5 -9.69 -14.30 -17.22
CA ALA A 5 -8.74 -14.26 -16.13
C ALA A 5 -7.59 -15.26 -16.33
N GLU A 6 -7.86 -16.47 -16.81
CA GLU A 6 -6.84 -17.48 -17.10
C GLU A 6 -5.88 -17.02 -18.22
N ARG A 7 -6.41 -16.47 -19.30
CA ARG A 7 -5.61 -15.91 -20.41
C ARG A 7 -4.72 -14.76 -19.96
N VAL A 8 -5.29 -13.78 -19.24
CA VAL A 8 -4.55 -12.62 -18.77
C VAL A 8 -3.49 -13.03 -17.74
N ALA A 9 -3.77 -13.99 -16.87
CA ALA A 9 -2.78 -14.51 -15.91
C ALA A 9 -1.58 -15.18 -16.59
N ALA A 10 -1.83 -15.91 -17.70
CA ALA A 10 -0.77 -16.56 -18.46
C ALA A 10 0.19 -15.57 -19.13
N GLU A 11 -0.32 -14.42 -19.58
CA GLU A 11 0.45 -13.33 -20.20
C GLU A 11 1.45 -12.67 -19.23
N ARG A 12 1.32 -12.87 -17.89
CA ARG A 12 1.97 -12.05 -16.86
C ARG A 12 3.07 -12.75 -16.05
N LYS A 13 3.42 -13.98 -16.41
CA LYS A 13 4.38 -14.79 -15.63
C LYS A 13 5.77 -14.16 -15.46
N THR A 14 6.17 -13.26 -16.35
CA THR A 14 7.50 -12.65 -16.39
C THR A 14 7.64 -11.35 -15.60
N PHE A 15 6.54 -10.75 -15.12
CA PHE A 15 6.61 -9.42 -14.47
C PHE A 15 7.16 -9.49 -13.04
N PHE A 16 7.02 -10.61 -12.36
CA PHE A 16 7.50 -10.78 -10.99
C PHE A 16 8.86 -11.46 -10.95
N ALA A 17 9.91 -10.69 -11.22
CA ALA A 17 11.29 -11.15 -11.02
C ALA A 17 11.81 -10.63 -9.67
N ALA A 18 11.91 -11.53 -8.68
CA ALA A 18 12.54 -11.21 -7.41
C ALA A 18 14.06 -11.21 -7.55
N ASN A 19 14.73 -10.36 -6.77
CA ASN A 19 16.17 -10.46 -6.55
C ASN A 19 16.51 -11.76 -5.77
N ALA A 20 17.78 -12.14 -5.76
CA ALA A 20 18.24 -13.36 -5.08
C ALA A 20 17.89 -13.40 -3.58
N ASN A 21 17.66 -12.24 -2.95
CA ASN A 21 17.25 -12.08 -1.56
C ASN A 21 15.73 -12.20 -1.35
N GLY A 22 14.93 -12.41 -2.41
CA GLY A 22 13.46 -12.51 -2.38
C GLY A 22 12.73 -11.19 -2.50
N ILE A 23 13.43 -10.06 -2.57
CA ILE A 23 12.85 -8.71 -2.65
C ILE A 23 12.63 -8.28 -4.09
N TYR A 24 11.57 -7.52 -4.30
CA TYR A 24 11.16 -6.95 -5.58
C TYR A 24 11.44 -5.44 -5.62
N PRO A 25 11.98 -4.91 -6.74
CA PRO A 25 11.96 -3.46 -6.97
C PRO A 25 10.49 -2.99 -7.14
N ALA A 26 10.23 -1.70 -6.99
CA ALA A 26 8.86 -1.19 -7.17
C ALA A 26 8.40 -1.31 -8.63
N VAL A 27 9.30 -1.14 -9.59
CA VAL A 27 9.01 -1.33 -11.02
C VAL A 27 9.82 -2.51 -11.56
N GLY A 28 9.13 -3.41 -12.25
CA GLY A 28 9.75 -4.57 -12.90
C GLY A 28 10.50 -4.17 -14.19
N GLY A 29 11.59 -4.90 -14.50
CA GLY A 29 12.30 -4.77 -15.78
C GLY A 29 13.09 -3.46 -16.00
N MET A 30 13.22 -2.61 -15.00
CA MET A 30 13.97 -1.37 -15.14
C MET A 30 15.48 -1.62 -15.12
N ASP A 31 16.16 -1.07 -16.12
CA ASP A 31 17.62 -0.96 -16.12
C ASP A 31 18.07 -0.15 -14.89
N SER A 32 19.14 -0.57 -14.23
CA SER A 32 19.71 0.05 -13.03
C SER A 32 20.10 1.54 -13.19
N LYS A 33 19.97 2.07 -14.39
CA LYS A 33 20.27 3.46 -14.77
C LYS A 33 19.06 4.41 -14.69
N SER A 34 17.89 3.94 -14.30
CA SER A 34 16.72 4.79 -14.16
C SER A 34 16.88 5.80 -13.01
N VAL A 35 16.75 7.08 -13.31
CA VAL A 35 16.88 8.20 -12.36
C VAL A 35 15.67 8.33 -11.42
N THR A 36 14.65 7.50 -11.58
CA THR A 36 13.36 7.63 -10.85
C THR A 36 13.39 7.07 -9.43
N GLY A 37 14.39 6.29 -9.06
CA GLY A 37 14.47 5.62 -7.75
C GLY A 37 13.56 4.39 -7.59
N TYR A 38 12.75 4.05 -8.57
CA TYR A 38 11.82 2.89 -8.53
C TYR A 38 12.50 1.52 -8.69
N GLN A 39 13.80 1.50 -8.95
CA GLN A 39 14.65 0.30 -8.81
C GLN A 39 14.84 -0.14 -7.36
N ASN A 40 14.53 0.73 -6.40
CA ASN A 40 14.57 0.43 -4.97
C ASN A 40 13.31 -0.33 -4.53
N ALA A 41 13.34 -0.83 -3.31
CA ALA A 41 12.24 -1.54 -2.69
C ALA A 41 11.53 -0.69 -1.64
N TRP A 42 10.20 -0.83 -1.58
CA TRP A 42 9.36 -0.32 -0.50
C TRP A 42 8.79 -1.50 0.29
N LEU A 43 8.68 -1.34 1.59
CA LEU A 43 8.15 -2.39 2.47
C LEU A 43 6.71 -2.75 2.11
N ARG A 44 5.84 -1.75 1.92
CA ARG A 44 4.43 -1.92 1.58
C ARG A 44 4.26 -2.66 0.26
N ASP A 45 4.94 -2.21 -0.79
CA ASP A 45 4.88 -2.82 -2.12
C ASP A 45 5.28 -4.29 -2.06
N ASN A 46 6.39 -4.60 -1.37
CA ASN A 46 6.87 -5.97 -1.23
C ASN A 46 5.90 -6.85 -0.44
N ALA A 47 5.30 -6.34 0.64
CA ALA A 47 4.30 -7.10 1.38
C ALA A 47 3.09 -7.43 0.50
N MET A 48 2.63 -6.49 -0.32
CA MET A 48 1.51 -6.70 -1.26
C MET A 48 1.88 -7.64 -2.40
N VAL A 49 3.08 -7.53 -2.97
CA VAL A 49 3.58 -8.46 -4.00
C VAL A 49 3.70 -9.88 -3.41
N GLY A 50 4.31 -10.01 -2.24
CA GLY A 50 4.43 -11.29 -1.55
C GLY A 50 3.07 -11.92 -1.24
N TYR A 51 2.10 -11.13 -0.79
CA TYR A 51 0.74 -11.59 -0.55
C TYR A 51 0.04 -12.04 -1.85
N ALA A 52 0.21 -11.30 -2.94
CA ALA A 52 -0.35 -11.69 -4.23
C ALA A 52 0.28 -13.00 -4.75
N ARG A 53 1.58 -13.23 -4.52
CA ARG A 53 2.24 -14.51 -4.83
C ARG A 53 1.65 -15.65 -4.00
N LEU A 54 1.39 -15.41 -2.72
CA LEU A 54 0.74 -16.39 -1.83
C LEU A 54 -0.65 -16.79 -2.35
N GLU A 55 -1.50 -15.82 -2.66
CA GLU A 55 -2.87 -16.08 -3.16
C GLU A 55 -2.88 -16.68 -4.57
N ALA A 56 -1.81 -16.51 -5.34
CA ALA A 56 -1.60 -17.19 -6.63
C ALA A 56 -1.06 -18.62 -6.49
N GLY A 57 -0.77 -19.09 -5.26
CA GLY A 57 -0.24 -20.43 -4.96
C GLY A 57 1.29 -20.55 -5.00
N ASP A 58 2.01 -19.45 -5.24
CA ASP A 58 3.48 -19.43 -5.21
C ASP A 58 3.99 -19.15 -3.79
N ILE A 59 3.84 -20.17 -2.95
CA ILE A 59 4.19 -20.09 -1.52
C ILE A 59 5.68 -19.83 -1.32
N GLN A 60 6.54 -20.41 -2.16
CA GLN A 60 8.00 -20.25 -2.04
C GLN A 60 8.41 -18.78 -2.27
N ALA A 61 7.90 -18.14 -3.30
CA ALA A 61 8.16 -16.72 -3.55
C ALA A 61 7.61 -15.83 -2.43
N ALA A 62 6.41 -16.13 -1.91
CA ALA A 62 5.82 -15.40 -0.80
C ALA A 62 6.68 -15.49 0.47
N VAL A 63 7.14 -16.68 0.82
CA VAL A 63 8.01 -16.92 2.00
C VAL A 63 9.37 -16.25 1.80
N ALA A 64 9.96 -16.36 0.62
CA ALA A 64 11.25 -15.70 0.31
C ALA A 64 11.15 -14.17 0.47
N CYS A 65 10.06 -13.58 -0.03
CA CYS A 65 9.80 -12.15 0.11
C CYS A 65 9.66 -11.73 1.59
N ALA A 66 8.83 -12.43 2.35
CA ALA A 66 8.65 -12.15 3.77
C ALA A 66 9.96 -12.25 4.58
N ARG A 67 10.78 -13.27 4.31
CA ARG A 67 12.10 -13.42 4.94
C ARG A 67 13.06 -12.28 4.52
N GLY A 68 13.02 -11.85 3.26
CA GLY A 68 13.78 -10.70 2.78
C GLY A 68 13.41 -9.42 3.54
N LEU A 69 12.12 -9.17 3.70
CA LEU A 69 11.60 -8.05 4.49
C LEU A 69 12.04 -8.13 5.95
N MET A 70 11.94 -9.31 6.59
CA MET A 70 12.36 -9.47 7.98
C MET A 70 13.85 -9.24 8.17
N ARG A 71 14.72 -9.76 7.27
CA ARG A 71 16.18 -9.48 7.32
C ARG A 71 16.48 -7.99 7.25
N PHE A 72 15.76 -7.23 6.41
CA PHE A 72 15.91 -5.79 6.40
C PHE A 72 15.44 -5.17 7.72
N MET A 73 14.30 -5.59 8.28
CA MET A 73 13.82 -5.08 9.57
C MET A 73 14.72 -5.44 10.75
N GLU A 74 15.35 -6.61 10.74
CA GLU A 74 16.40 -6.98 11.72
C GLU A 74 17.56 -5.97 11.69
N SER A 75 17.99 -5.51 10.51
CA SER A 75 19.01 -4.47 10.39
C SER A 75 18.59 -3.11 10.93
N GLN A 76 17.29 -2.87 11.09
CA GLN A 76 16.72 -1.64 11.64
C GLN A 76 16.56 -1.67 13.17
N ALA A 77 16.94 -2.76 13.85
CA ALA A 77 16.83 -2.90 15.30
C ALA A 77 17.38 -1.68 16.09
N PRO A 78 18.54 -1.09 15.75
CA PRO A 78 19.05 0.10 16.44
C PRO A 78 18.10 1.31 16.35
N ARG A 79 17.34 1.48 15.26
CA ARG A 79 16.37 2.56 15.09
C ARG A 79 15.13 2.31 15.94
N PHE A 80 14.63 1.06 15.94
CA PHE A 80 13.55 0.66 16.83
C PHE A 80 13.90 0.94 18.27
N ASP A 81 15.05 0.45 18.75
CA ASP A 81 15.49 0.61 20.12
C ASP A 81 15.68 2.09 20.51
N ALA A 82 16.22 2.91 19.62
CA ALA A 82 16.39 4.33 19.88
C ALA A 82 15.05 5.05 20.10
N VAL A 83 14.04 4.78 19.27
CA VAL A 83 12.71 5.37 19.40
C VAL A 83 11.96 4.79 20.59
N ILE A 84 12.07 3.48 20.85
CA ILE A 84 11.46 2.83 22.03
C ILE A 84 12.02 3.45 23.32
N ALA A 85 13.33 3.64 23.39
CA ALA A 85 13.97 4.25 24.56
C ALA A 85 13.66 5.73 24.74
N ARG A 86 13.43 6.45 23.64
CA ARG A 86 13.13 7.89 23.62
C ARG A 86 12.03 8.20 22.60
N PRO A 87 10.75 8.02 22.94
CA PRO A 87 9.64 8.16 22.01
C PRO A 87 9.54 9.51 21.28
N CYS A 88 10.09 10.59 21.84
CA CYS A 88 10.14 11.89 21.15
C CYS A 88 10.98 11.88 19.87
N LEU A 89 11.87 10.90 19.68
CA LEU A 89 12.63 10.76 18.44
C LEU A 89 11.74 10.41 17.23
N LYS A 90 10.51 9.96 17.44
CA LYS A 90 9.52 9.79 16.35
C LYS A 90 9.26 11.07 15.56
N GLU A 91 9.52 12.24 16.12
CA GLU A 91 9.38 13.52 15.43
C GLU A 91 10.49 13.74 14.39
N THR A 92 11.63 13.09 14.57
CA THR A 92 12.76 13.12 13.63
C THR A 92 12.61 11.95 12.65
N VAL A 93 12.26 12.25 11.40
CA VAL A 93 11.99 11.23 10.37
C VAL A 93 13.19 10.29 10.17
N GLU A 94 14.40 10.83 10.22
CA GLU A 94 15.64 10.08 10.07
C GLU A 94 15.94 9.12 11.23
N ALA A 95 15.31 9.30 12.38
CA ALA A 95 15.43 8.37 13.51
C ALA A 95 14.52 7.14 13.38
N ARG A 96 13.47 7.25 12.56
CA ARG A 96 12.51 6.14 12.36
C ARG A 96 13.11 4.99 11.55
N PRO A 97 12.59 3.76 11.71
CA PRO A 97 12.93 2.64 10.83
C PRO A 97 12.70 3.00 9.37
N ARG A 98 13.60 2.58 8.50
CA ARG A 98 13.52 2.86 7.07
C ARG A 98 12.44 2.03 6.41
N VAL A 99 11.70 2.61 5.47
CA VAL A 99 10.60 1.94 4.74
C VAL A 99 10.90 1.78 3.25
N ARG A 100 11.95 2.46 2.78
CA ARG A 100 12.52 2.36 1.43
C ARG A 100 14.00 2.02 1.53
N PHE A 101 14.47 1.07 0.72
CA PHE A 101 15.81 0.53 0.80
C PHE A 101 16.29 -0.03 -0.55
N ASP A 102 17.60 -0.28 -0.67
CA ASP A 102 18.17 -0.89 -1.87
C ASP A 102 17.69 -2.34 -2.02
N ALA A 103 17.01 -2.63 -3.12
CA ALA A 103 16.37 -3.92 -3.36
C ALA A 103 17.35 -5.10 -3.47
N ASN A 104 18.60 -4.84 -3.86
CA ASN A 104 19.60 -5.88 -4.07
C ASN A 104 20.40 -6.18 -2.80
N SER A 105 20.87 -5.13 -2.12
CA SER A 105 21.78 -5.25 -0.98
C SER A 105 21.09 -5.27 0.37
N LEU A 106 19.79 -4.95 0.45
CA LEU A 106 19.03 -4.73 1.70
C LEU A 106 19.67 -3.65 2.59
N ARG A 107 20.29 -2.62 1.99
CA ARG A 107 20.91 -1.51 2.73
C ARG A 107 20.02 -0.29 2.70
N GLU A 108 20.18 0.55 3.73
CA GLU A 108 19.58 1.89 3.73
C GLU A 108 20.08 2.70 2.54
N LEU A 109 19.20 3.53 2.00
CA LEU A 109 19.55 4.52 0.98
C LEU A 109 20.01 5.81 1.67
N PRO A 110 21.00 6.51 1.09
CA PRO A 110 21.53 7.75 1.69
C PRO A 110 20.59 8.95 1.54
N GLU A 111 19.63 8.88 0.60
CA GLU A 111 18.73 9.99 0.33
C GLU A 111 17.69 10.14 1.46
N SER A 112 17.36 11.40 1.77
CA SER A 112 16.22 11.70 2.64
C SER A 112 14.91 11.21 2.04
N TRP A 113 14.04 10.66 2.87
CA TRP A 113 12.74 10.12 2.45
C TRP A 113 11.69 10.26 3.57
N SER A 114 10.41 10.17 3.21
CA SER A 114 9.29 10.18 4.15
C SER A 114 9.19 8.87 4.94
N HIS A 115 10.15 8.55 5.82
CA HIS A 115 10.20 7.28 6.54
C HIS A 115 9.15 7.14 7.67
N ALA A 116 8.42 8.21 8.00
CA ALA A 116 7.32 8.12 8.95
C ALA A 116 6.10 7.44 8.28
N GLN A 117 6.15 6.14 8.08
CA GLN A 117 5.10 5.34 7.43
C GLN A 117 4.77 4.12 8.30
N ASN A 118 3.83 4.28 9.21
CA ASN A 118 3.42 3.22 10.12
C ASN A 118 2.69 2.09 9.38
N ASP A 119 1.98 2.41 8.30
CA ASP A 119 1.34 1.42 7.44
C ASP A 119 2.35 0.43 6.85
N ALA A 120 3.47 0.92 6.33
CA ALA A 120 4.51 0.09 5.72
C ALA A 120 5.08 -0.94 6.72
N LEU A 121 5.31 -0.51 7.97
CA LEU A 121 5.73 -1.39 9.06
C LEU A 121 4.62 -2.37 9.44
N GLY A 122 3.37 -1.90 9.50
CA GLY A 122 2.19 -2.73 9.76
C GLY A 122 2.02 -3.84 8.73
N TYR A 123 2.20 -3.52 7.44
CA TYR A 123 2.13 -4.51 6.36
C TYR A 123 3.18 -5.62 6.48
N VAL A 124 4.42 -5.29 6.87
CA VAL A 124 5.47 -6.30 7.06
C VAL A 124 5.10 -7.24 8.20
N LEU A 125 4.69 -6.67 9.34
CA LEU A 125 4.28 -7.46 10.51
C LEU A 125 3.09 -8.37 10.16
N TRP A 126 2.05 -7.80 9.51
CA TRP A 126 0.87 -8.54 9.07
C TRP A 126 1.24 -9.70 8.15
N PHE A 127 1.99 -9.44 7.08
CA PHE A 127 2.28 -10.44 6.07
C PHE A 127 3.14 -11.59 6.63
N ARG A 128 4.16 -11.26 7.45
CA ARG A 128 5.02 -12.30 8.05
C ARG A 128 4.26 -13.16 9.05
N ALA A 129 3.45 -12.56 9.91
CA ALA A 129 2.64 -13.30 10.89
C ALA A 129 1.55 -14.13 10.20
N LEU A 130 0.91 -13.60 9.15
CA LEU A 130 -0.08 -14.31 8.34
C LEU A 130 0.49 -15.61 7.75
N LEU A 131 1.70 -15.58 7.18
CA LEU A 131 2.37 -16.79 6.65
C LEU A 131 2.59 -17.84 7.71
N HIS A 132 2.96 -17.42 8.93
CA HIS A 132 3.10 -18.32 10.07
C HIS A 132 1.76 -18.94 10.46
N ASN A 133 0.74 -18.10 10.64
CA ASN A 133 -0.60 -18.53 11.08
C ASN A 133 -1.28 -19.47 10.07
N ARG A 134 -0.98 -19.31 8.78
CA ARG A 134 -1.44 -20.24 7.73
C ARG A 134 -0.58 -21.50 7.57
N GLY A 135 0.45 -21.67 8.39
CA GLY A 135 1.31 -22.87 8.40
C GLY A 135 2.32 -22.96 7.25
N TYR A 136 2.54 -21.88 6.50
CA TYR A 136 3.45 -21.88 5.35
C TYR A 136 4.93 -21.73 5.74
N SER A 137 5.22 -21.05 6.86
CA SER A 137 6.61 -20.85 7.33
C SER A 137 6.64 -20.55 8.82
N GLY A 138 7.37 -21.37 9.59
CA GLY A 138 7.66 -21.10 11.01
C GLY A 138 8.39 -19.76 11.22
N LEU A 139 8.27 -19.19 12.42
CA LEU A 139 9.03 -18.01 12.82
C LEU A 139 10.39 -18.46 13.39
N GLU A 140 11.46 -17.86 12.88
CA GLU A 140 12.81 -18.02 13.42
C GLU A 140 12.99 -17.19 14.72
N ALA A 141 14.02 -17.46 15.51
CA ALA A 141 14.23 -16.74 16.77
C ALA A 141 14.47 -15.24 16.56
N SER A 142 15.26 -14.87 15.56
CA SER A 142 15.50 -13.48 15.16
C SER A 142 14.22 -12.78 14.72
N GLU A 143 13.38 -13.45 13.93
CA GLU A 143 12.10 -12.91 13.47
C GLU A 143 11.13 -12.66 14.65
N ARG A 144 11.11 -13.56 15.66
CA ARG A 144 10.32 -13.36 16.89
C ARG A 144 10.79 -12.12 17.65
N GLU A 145 12.09 -11.89 17.72
CA GLU A 145 12.63 -10.68 18.35
C GLU A 145 12.27 -9.43 17.58
N THR A 146 12.38 -9.45 16.26
CA THR A 146 11.96 -8.35 15.40
C THR A 146 10.47 -8.06 15.54
N ILE A 147 9.61 -9.08 15.66
CA ILE A 147 8.18 -8.89 15.94
C ILE A 147 7.97 -8.20 17.29
N ARG A 148 8.74 -8.54 18.35
CA ARG A 148 8.68 -7.83 19.63
C ARG A 148 9.09 -6.36 19.50
N LEU A 149 10.11 -6.06 18.67
CA LEU A 149 10.51 -4.68 18.40
C LEU A 149 9.38 -3.89 17.72
N PHE A 150 8.69 -4.47 16.73
CA PHE A 150 7.52 -3.83 16.13
C PHE A 150 6.45 -3.49 17.17
N ILE A 151 6.08 -4.45 18.02
CA ILE A 151 5.03 -4.27 19.04
C ILE A 151 5.42 -3.16 20.01
N ARG A 152 6.63 -3.20 20.58
CA ARG A 152 7.15 -2.18 21.50
C ARG A 152 7.26 -0.80 20.83
N TYR A 153 7.66 -0.75 19.57
CA TYR A 153 7.72 0.49 18.81
C TYR A 153 6.35 1.12 18.63
N PHE A 154 5.36 0.34 18.17
CA PHE A 154 3.99 0.84 17.98
C PHE A 154 3.37 1.32 19.29
N GLU A 155 3.65 0.65 20.39
CA GLU A 155 3.26 1.11 21.74
C GLU A 155 3.94 2.43 22.08
N ALA A 156 5.28 2.50 21.95
CA ALA A 156 6.08 3.67 22.34
C ALA A 156 5.70 4.93 21.55
N ILE A 157 5.42 4.81 20.26
CA ILE A 157 4.99 5.95 19.45
C ILE A 157 3.51 6.29 19.62
N ARG A 158 2.70 5.42 20.25
CA ARG A 158 1.23 5.50 20.32
C ARG A 158 0.65 5.57 18.90
N TYR A 159 0.86 4.53 18.11
CA TYR A 159 0.60 4.51 16.66
C TYR A 159 -0.80 5.03 16.26
N TRP A 160 -1.79 4.93 17.14
CA TRP A 160 -3.17 5.43 16.93
C TRP A 160 -3.29 6.97 17.01
N GLU A 161 -2.25 7.66 17.47
CA GLU A 161 -2.17 9.13 17.58
C GLU A 161 -0.95 9.69 16.85
N ASP A 162 -0.08 8.83 16.33
CA ASP A 162 1.17 9.24 15.70
C ASP A 162 0.92 9.71 14.26
N PRO A 163 1.16 10.99 13.95
CA PRO A 163 1.06 11.47 12.59
C PRO A 163 2.14 10.83 11.71
N ASP A 164 1.74 10.22 10.62
CA ASP A 164 2.65 9.62 9.64
C ASP A 164 2.36 10.08 8.21
N SER A 165 3.25 9.78 7.29
CA SER A 165 3.14 10.16 5.88
C SER A 165 2.20 9.24 5.09
N GLY A 166 1.78 8.13 5.68
CA GLY A 166 0.82 7.18 5.12
C GLY A 166 1.26 6.55 3.81
N ALA A 167 0.30 5.94 3.15
CA ALA A 167 0.49 5.19 1.91
C ALA A 167 1.04 6.04 0.75
N TRP A 168 0.84 7.36 0.80
CA TRP A 168 1.21 8.26 -0.29
C TRP A 168 2.48 9.08 -0.03
N GLU A 169 3.12 8.86 1.14
CA GLU A 169 4.43 9.47 1.47
C GLU A 169 4.42 10.99 1.54
N GLU A 170 3.30 11.55 1.99
CA GLU A 170 3.02 12.99 1.99
C GLU A 170 3.10 13.62 3.39
N GLY A 171 2.52 14.82 3.54
CA GLY A 171 2.46 15.54 4.81
C GLY A 171 1.85 14.70 5.94
N ARG A 172 2.53 14.64 7.08
CA ARG A 172 2.18 13.78 8.23
C ARG A 172 0.80 14.14 8.80
N LYS A 173 -0.03 13.14 8.98
CA LYS A 173 -1.34 13.19 9.65
C LYS A 173 -1.65 11.84 10.29
N VAL A 174 -2.62 11.76 11.16
CA VAL A 174 -3.11 10.46 11.64
C VAL A 174 -3.97 9.85 10.54
N ASN A 175 -3.43 8.84 9.87
CA ASN A 175 -4.05 8.15 8.74
C ASN A 175 -4.78 6.89 9.21
N SER A 176 -6.08 6.77 8.90
CA SER A 176 -6.86 5.56 9.21
C SER A 176 -6.26 4.32 8.55
N SER A 177 -5.78 4.45 7.30
CA SER A 177 -5.12 3.36 6.59
C SER A 177 -3.87 2.85 7.32
N SER A 178 -3.06 3.77 7.86
CA SER A 178 -1.86 3.42 8.63
C SER A 178 -2.22 2.73 9.95
N VAL A 179 -3.17 3.30 10.69
CA VAL A 179 -3.62 2.70 11.95
C VAL A 179 -4.20 1.31 11.72
N GLY A 180 -4.99 1.14 10.66
CA GLY A 180 -5.56 -0.17 10.33
C GLY A 180 -4.52 -1.20 9.89
N ALA A 181 -3.49 -0.80 9.16
CA ALA A 181 -2.40 -1.70 8.79
C ALA A 181 -1.59 -2.17 10.01
N VAL A 182 -1.30 -1.26 10.95
CA VAL A 182 -0.66 -1.64 12.22
C VAL A 182 -1.56 -2.56 13.02
N LEU A 183 -2.86 -2.26 13.13
CA LEU A 183 -3.83 -3.10 13.83
C LEU A 183 -3.87 -4.51 13.24
N ALA A 184 -3.91 -4.64 11.91
CA ALA A 184 -3.86 -5.94 11.23
C ALA A 184 -2.59 -6.73 11.59
N GLY A 185 -1.44 -6.05 11.59
CA GLY A 185 -0.16 -6.64 11.97
C GLY A 185 -0.14 -7.11 13.42
N LEU A 186 -0.64 -6.31 14.34
CA LEU A 186 -0.73 -6.65 15.77
C LEU A 186 -1.67 -7.83 16.02
N GLU A 187 -2.83 -7.88 15.36
CA GLU A 187 -3.77 -9.00 15.47
C GLU A 187 -3.19 -10.31 14.92
N GLU A 188 -2.48 -10.24 13.78
CA GLU A 188 -1.80 -11.42 13.24
C GLU A 188 -0.64 -11.88 14.13
N ALA A 189 0.15 -10.92 14.66
CA ALA A 189 1.23 -11.23 15.59
C ALA A 189 0.70 -11.90 16.88
N LYS A 190 -0.42 -11.39 17.42
CA LYS A 190 -1.09 -11.99 18.58
C LYS A 190 -1.53 -13.43 18.30
N ARG A 191 -2.13 -13.68 17.12
CA ARG A 191 -2.49 -15.05 16.68
C ARG A 191 -1.27 -15.95 16.51
N ALA A 192 -0.13 -15.40 16.13
CA ALA A 192 1.16 -16.11 16.03
C ALA A 192 1.83 -16.36 17.40
N GLY A 193 1.18 -16.01 18.50
CA GLY A 193 1.66 -16.25 19.87
C GLY A 193 2.58 -15.15 20.42
N ALA A 194 2.64 -13.98 19.77
CA ALA A 194 3.35 -12.84 20.34
C ALA A 194 2.52 -12.16 21.46
N GLU A 195 3.21 -11.63 22.46
CA GLU A 195 2.60 -10.88 23.55
C GLU A 195 2.19 -9.48 23.06
N VAL A 196 0.90 -9.31 22.76
CA VAL A 196 0.29 -8.04 22.36
C VAL A 196 -0.77 -7.68 23.38
N ALA A 197 -0.61 -6.56 24.08
CA ALA A 197 -1.58 -6.07 25.04
C ALA A 197 -2.91 -5.74 24.35
N ASP A 198 -4.04 -6.12 24.97
CA ASP A 198 -5.38 -5.84 24.43
C ASP A 198 -5.60 -4.34 24.23
N SER A 199 -5.15 -3.51 25.16
CA SER A 199 -5.22 -2.06 25.08
C SER A 199 -4.58 -1.49 23.81
N LEU A 200 -3.54 -2.12 23.30
CA LEU A 200 -2.85 -1.69 22.06
C LEU A 200 -3.75 -1.88 20.83
N THR A 201 -4.42 -3.01 20.73
CA THR A 201 -5.37 -3.28 19.63
C THR A 201 -6.69 -2.52 19.80
N GLU A 202 -7.17 -2.33 21.02
CA GLU A 202 -8.37 -1.55 21.32
C GLU A 202 -8.20 -0.07 20.97
N ALA A 203 -7.03 0.51 21.24
CA ALA A 203 -6.74 1.89 20.85
C ALA A 203 -6.84 2.12 19.34
N GLY A 204 -6.29 1.20 18.53
CA GLY A 204 -6.42 1.26 17.08
C GLY A 204 -7.85 1.10 16.60
N ARG A 205 -8.59 0.12 17.15
CA ARG A 205 -10.02 -0.06 16.83
C ARG A 205 -10.84 1.17 17.15
N GLY A 206 -10.69 1.73 18.36
CA GLY A 206 -11.42 2.91 18.78
C GLY A 206 -11.10 4.15 17.93
N LEU A 207 -9.90 4.26 17.34
CA LEU A 207 -9.63 5.30 16.37
C LEU A 207 -10.38 5.03 15.06
N LEU A 208 -10.31 3.82 14.52
CA LEU A 208 -10.98 3.47 13.26
C LEU A 208 -12.51 3.66 13.36
N GLU A 209 -13.12 3.31 14.47
CA GLU A 209 -14.56 3.54 14.73
C GLU A 209 -14.94 5.03 14.66
N ARG A 210 -14.04 5.93 15.09
CA ARG A 210 -14.28 7.37 15.06
C ARG A 210 -13.96 8.01 13.70
N HIS A 211 -13.06 7.44 12.92
CA HIS A 211 -12.57 8.04 11.69
C HIS A 211 -13.27 7.52 10.44
N LEU A 212 -13.46 6.21 10.35
CA LEU A 212 -14.02 5.60 9.14
C LEU A 212 -15.44 6.10 8.85
N PRO A 213 -15.76 6.34 7.58
CA PRO A 213 -15.06 5.93 6.36
C PRO A 213 -13.97 6.88 5.84
N LEU A 214 -13.54 7.87 6.62
CA LEU A 214 -12.59 8.90 6.21
C LEU A 214 -11.15 8.51 6.56
N GLU A 215 -10.19 8.98 5.78
CA GLU A 215 -8.77 8.76 6.04
C GLU A 215 -8.26 9.56 7.23
N SER A 216 -8.59 10.85 7.28
CA SER A 216 -8.28 11.73 8.41
C SER A 216 -9.37 12.80 8.48
N PRO A 217 -10.37 12.68 9.36
CA PRO A 217 -11.61 13.45 9.30
C PRO A 217 -11.43 14.98 9.23
N LYS A 218 -10.35 15.50 9.83
CA LYS A 218 -10.06 16.94 9.85
C LYS A 218 -9.17 17.41 8.69
N LEU A 219 -8.41 16.50 8.08
CA LEU A 219 -7.34 16.86 7.14
C LEU A 219 -7.54 16.23 5.75
N ARG A 220 -8.16 15.06 5.66
CA ARG A 220 -8.40 14.38 4.39
C ARG A 220 -9.66 13.52 4.50
N GLY A 221 -10.61 13.74 3.61
CA GLY A 221 -11.89 13.01 3.58
C GLY A 221 -11.75 11.64 2.91
N ALA A 222 -12.36 11.50 1.73
CA ALA A 222 -12.26 10.28 0.93
C ALA A 222 -10.82 10.08 0.43
N ASP A 223 -10.26 8.92 0.75
CA ASP A 223 -8.94 8.49 0.28
C ASP A 223 -8.99 6.99 -0.03
N ALA A 224 -8.49 6.61 -1.19
CA ALA A 224 -8.56 5.23 -1.66
C ALA A 224 -7.74 4.24 -0.81
N ALA A 225 -6.79 4.73 0.01
CA ALA A 225 -6.00 3.89 0.91
C ALA A 225 -6.86 3.12 1.93
N VAL A 226 -8.04 3.65 2.33
CA VAL A 226 -8.93 2.95 3.27
C VAL A 226 -9.52 1.66 2.71
N LEU A 227 -9.53 1.46 1.38
CA LEU A 227 -9.96 0.19 0.77
C LEU A 227 -9.11 -1.00 1.22
N PHE A 228 -7.82 -0.78 1.50
CA PHE A 228 -6.94 -1.84 2.00
C PHE A 228 -7.35 -2.36 3.37
N LEU A 229 -8.10 -1.58 4.14
CA LEU A 229 -8.67 -2.01 5.43
C LEU A 229 -9.84 -2.99 5.27
N VAL A 230 -10.54 -2.92 4.12
CA VAL A 230 -11.58 -3.87 3.73
C VAL A 230 -10.94 -5.15 3.20
N TYR A 231 -9.95 -5.03 2.31
CA TYR A 231 -9.15 -6.12 1.76
C TYR A 231 -7.77 -5.58 1.33
N PRO A 232 -6.65 -6.26 1.62
CA PRO A 232 -6.54 -7.61 2.20
C PRO A 232 -6.44 -7.65 3.73
N LEU A 233 -6.40 -6.50 4.42
CA LEU A 233 -6.16 -6.45 5.87
C LEU A 233 -7.37 -6.91 6.70
N GLU A 234 -8.59 -6.80 6.18
CA GLU A 234 -9.86 -7.28 6.77
C GLU A 234 -10.09 -6.83 8.22
N VAL A 235 -9.56 -5.65 8.59
CA VAL A 235 -9.75 -5.07 9.94
C VAL A 235 -11.09 -4.38 10.10
N VAL A 236 -11.71 -3.94 9.03
CA VAL A 236 -13.08 -3.40 9.03
C VAL A 236 -14.07 -4.56 8.94
N ARG A 237 -14.61 -4.98 10.08
CA ARG A 237 -15.48 -6.16 10.17
C ARG A 237 -16.97 -5.83 10.05
N ASP A 238 -17.37 -4.62 10.42
CA ASP A 238 -18.75 -4.17 10.33
C ASP A 238 -19.18 -3.97 8.87
N PRO A 239 -20.24 -4.68 8.39
CA PRO A 239 -20.69 -4.56 7.00
C PRO A 239 -21.16 -3.15 6.63
N ALA A 240 -21.76 -2.40 7.56
CA ALA A 240 -22.23 -1.04 7.27
C ALA A 240 -21.05 -0.10 7.01
N THR A 241 -20.00 -0.19 7.82
CA THR A 241 -18.76 0.59 7.63
C THR A 241 -18.05 0.21 6.34
N ARG A 242 -18.00 -1.10 5.98
CA ARG A 242 -17.44 -1.53 4.67
C ARG A 242 -18.21 -0.90 3.52
N ASN A 243 -19.55 -0.94 3.58
CA ASN A 243 -20.41 -0.36 2.55
C ASN A 243 -20.17 1.15 2.44
N MET A 244 -20.09 1.87 3.56
CA MET A 244 -19.80 3.30 3.56
C MET A 244 -18.45 3.62 2.89
N ILE A 245 -17.40 2.85 3.21
CA ILE A 245 -16.08 3.00 2.58
C ILE A 245 -16.18 2.83 1.07
N VAL A 246 -16.69 1.68 0.62
CA VAL A 246 -16.75 1.34 -0.82
C VAL A 246 -17.58 2.38 -1.58
N HIS A 247 -18.77 2.72 -1.10
CA HIS A 247 -19.62 3.71 -1.76
C HIS A 247 -18.98 5.10 -1.77
N LEU A 248 -18.35 5.53 -0.69
CA LEU A 248 -17.66 6.83 -0.64
C LEU A 248 -16.54 6.90 -1.69
N ILE A 249 -15.71 5.85 -1.79
CA ILE A 249 -14.61 5.80 -2.75
C ILE A 249 -15.14 5.76 -4.18
N GLN A 250 -16.16 4.96 -4.47
CA GLN A 250 -16.79 4.95 -5.80
C GLN A 250 -17.36 6.33 -6.17
N ALA A 251 -18.13 6.93 -5.26
CA ALA A 251 -18.81 8.20 -5.53
C ALA A 251 -17.85 9.38 -5.68
N ARG A 252 -16.71 9.39 -5.00
CA ARG A 252 -15.82 10.54 -4.93
C ARG A 252 -14.55 10.40 -5.76
N LEU A 253 -14.06 9.18 -5.97
CA LEU A 253 -12.73 8.95 -6.52
C LEU A 253 -12.72 8.14 -7.82
N GLU A 254 -13.81 7.44 -8.19
CA GLU A 254 -13.88 6.74 -9.46
C GLU A 254 -13.79 7.73 -10.63
N GLY A 255 -12.89 7.43 -11.57
CA GLY A 255 -12.68 8.23 -12.77
C GLY A 255 -12.92 7.42 -14.04
N GLU A 256 -12.62 8.03 -15.17
CA GLU A 256 -12.81 7.43 -16.51
C GLU A 256 -11.91 6.20 -16.71
N ILE A 257 -10.65 6.29 -16.29
CA ILE A 257 -9.65 5.22 -16.49
C ILE A 257 -9.53 4.37 -15.22
N GLY A 258 -9.36 5.00 -14.05
CA GLY A 258 -9.08 4.35 -12.76
C GLY A 258 -9.62 5.17 -11.60
N PHE A 259 -8.92 5.19 -10.48
CA PHE A 259 -9.32 5.92 -9.28
C PHE A 259 -8.29 6.98 -8.91
N ARG A 260 -8.75 8.16 -8.50
CA ARG A 260 -7.91 9.13 -7.80
C ARG A 260 -7.49 8.56 -6.46
N ARG A 261 -6.31 8.89 -5.96
CA ARG A 261 -5.94 8.59 -4.56
C ARG A 261 -6.88 9.33 -3.61
N TYR A 262 -7.03 10.62 -3.82
CA TYR A 262 -7.94 11.53 -3.10
C TYR A 262 -8.18 12.80 -3.93
N VAL A 263 -9.18 13.58 -3.58
CA VAL A 263 -9.45 14.88 -4.20
C VAL A 263 -8.42 15.89 -3.68
N GLY A 264 -7.73 16.58 -4.57
CA GLY A 264 -6.67 17.53 -4.24
C GLY A 264 -5.25 16.95 -4.34
N ASP A 265 -5.11 15.76 -4.90
CA ASP A 265 -3.81 15.16 -5.22
C ASP A 265 -3.11 15.94 -6.35
N SER A 266 -1.87 16.37 -6.11
CA SER A 266 -1.06 17.04 -7.14
C SER A 266 -0.09 16.11 -7.87
N TYR A 267 0.10 14.90 -7.38
CA TYR A 267 1.03 13.95 -7.99
C TYR A 267 0.55 13.52 -9.38
N TYR A 268 1.29 13.89 -10.40
CA TYR A 268 0.89 13.70 -11.80
C TYR A 268 -0.51 14.24 -12.14
N CYS A 269 -0.98 15.30 -11.47
CA CYS A 269 -2.20 15.98 -11.92
C CYS A 269 -2.01 16.56 -13.34
N GLN A 270 -3.09 16.97 -14.00
CA GLN A 270 -3.09 17.42 -15.38
C GLN A 270 -1.98 18.46 -15.65
N ASP A 271 -1.12 18.16 -16.64
CA ASP A 271 -0.02 19.03 -17.06
C ASP A 271 0.83 19.58 -15.87
N TYR A 272 1.00 18.76 -14.81
CA TYR A 272 1.67 19.12 -13.55
C TYR A 272 3.06 19.74 -13.76
N ASP A 273 3.80 19.27 -14.76
CA ASP A 273 5.15 19.75 -15.11
C ASP A 273 5.15 21.17 -15.70
N ARG A 274 4.00 21.62 -16.17
CA ARG A 274 3.78 22.98 -16.69
C ARG A 274 3.33 23.95 -15.60
N TRP A 275 2.46 23.50 -14.68
CA TRP A 275 1.78 24.35 -13.72
C TRP A 275 2.47 24.43 -12.36
N PHE A 276 3.16 23.34 -11.97
CA PHE A 276 3.80 23.27 -10.66
C PHE A 276 5.32 23.15 -10.75
N PRO A 277 6.07 23.96 -9.99
CA PRO A 277 7.48 23.75 -9.77
C PRO A 277 7.67 22.40 -9.01
N PRO A 278 8.86 21.77 -9.09
CA PRO A 278 9.10 20.42 -8.56
C PRO A 278 8.61 20.21 -7.12
N GLU A 279 8.81 21.18 -6.25
CA GLU A 279 8.46 21.15 -4.82
C GLU A 279 6.94 21.11 -4.55
N LEU A 280 6.11 21.50 -5.52
CA LEU A 280 4.64 21.50 -5.40
C LEU A 280 3.98 20.31 -6.12
N ARG A 281 4.76 19.45 -6.77
CA ARG A 281 4.24 18.33 -7.58
C ARG A 281 3.75 17.13 -6.78
N SER A 282 4.00 17.12 -5.46
CA SER A 282 3.56 16.07 -4.55
C SER A 282 2.96 16.66 -3.27
N VAL A 283 2.19 17.74 -3.41
CA VAL A 283 1.56 18.42 -2.28
C VAL A 283 0.11 17.95 -2.14
N ASP A 284 -0.29 17.72 -0.89
CA ASP A 284 -1.69 17.49 -0.52
C ASP A 284 -2.47 18.82 -0.52
N TRP A 285 -3.30 19.02 -1.52
CA TRP A 285 -4.17 20.19 -1.64
C TRP A 285 -5.59 19.95 -1.11
N SER A 286 -5.88 18.79 -0.51
CA SER A 286 -7.24 18.43 -0.05
C SER A 286 -7.87 19.44 0.92
N GLN A 287 -7.05 20.22 1.63
CA GLN A 287 -7.50 21.29 2.52
C GLN A 287 -7.55 22.69 1.86
N ARG A 288 -7.06 22.82 0.64
CA ARG A 288 -6.99 24.08 -0.11
C ARG A 288 -7.28 23.84 -1.59
N ILE A 289 -8.31 23.02 -1.83
CA ILE A 289 -8.68 22.60 -3.18
C ILE A 289 -9.03 23.79 -4.08
N GLU A 290 -9.65 24.82 -3.53
CA GLU A 290 -9.98 26.06 -4.21
C GLU A 290 -8.73 26.78 -4.74
N VAL A 291 -7.63 26.77 -4.00
CA VAL A 291 -6.35 27.35 -4.45
C VAL A 291 -5.77 26.56 -5.62
N ARG A 292 -5.84 25.23 -5.58
CA ARG A 292 -5.43 24.39 -6.70
C ARG A 292 -6.30 24.66 -7.92
N ASP A 293 -7.60 24.77 -7.74
CA ASP A 293 -8.58 24.95 -8.82
C ASP A 293 -8.50 26.33 -9.50
N GLU A 294 -7.77 27.30 -8.92
CA GLU A 294 -7.37 28.52 -9.60
C GLU A 294 -6.39 28.26 -10.77
N TYR A 295 -5.60 27.18 -10.69
CA TYR A 295 -4.61 26.80 -11.71
C TYR A 295 -5.08 25.64 -12.58
N LEU A 296 -5.92 24.77 -12.07
CA LEU A 296 -6.31 23.50 -12.69
C LEU A 296 -7.83 23.31 -12.65
N GLN A 297 -8.34 22.56 -13.60
CA GLN A 297 -9.76 22.20 -13.62
C GLN A 297 -10.06 21.14 -12.54
N PRO A 298 -11.26 21.17 -11.92
CA PRO A 298 -11.71 20.10 -11.05
C PRO A 298 -11.61 18.72 -11.71
N GLY A 299 -11.17 17.72 -10.98
CA GLY A 299 -11.01 16.36 -11.50
C GLY A 299 -9.74 16.11 -12.31
N CYS A 300 -8.78 17.03 -12.20
CA CYS A 300 -7.49 16.95 -12.90
C CYS A 300 -6.48 15.94 -12.28
N GLU A 301 -6.83 15.33 -11.15
CA GLU A 301 -5.97 14.36 -10.48
C GLU A 301 -5.66 13.15 -11.38
N ALA A 302 -4.47 12.57 -11.20
CA ALA A 302 -4.11 11.32 -11.82
C ALA A 302 -5.05 10.18 -11.37
N GLN A 303 -5.24 9.19 -12.24
CA GLN A 303 -6.06 8.00 -11.98
C GLN A 303 -5.17 6.77 -11.89
N TRP A 304 -5.17 6.17 -10.71
CA TRP A 304 -4.30 5.08 -10.34
C TRP A 304 -4.88 3.72 -10.75
N CYS A 305 -4.00 2.81 -11.16
CA CYS A 305 -4.35 1.47 -11.65
C CYS A 305 -4.37 0.39 -10.55
N LEU A 306 -4.43 0.80 -9.29
CA LEU A 306 -4.43 -0.10 -8.12
C LEU A 306 -5.82 -0.57 -7.73
N PHE A 307 -6.83 0.30 -7.87
CA PHE A 307 -8.07 0.19 -7.12
C PHE A 307 -9.18 -0.58 -7.84
N ASP A 308 -9.21 -0.56 -9.17
CA ASP A 308 -10.16 -1.39 -9.93
C ASP A 308 -9.93 -2.88 -9.65
N SER A 309 -8.68 -3.31 -9.62
CA SER A 309 -8.31 -4.67 -9.22
C SER A 309 -8.74 -5.00 -7.79
N LEU A 310 -8.48 -4.07 -6.86
CA LEU A 310 -8.82 -4.25 -5.45
C LEU A 310 -10.33 -4.34 -5.26
N LEU A 311 -11.10 -3.46 -5.90
CA LEU A 311 -12.57 -3.49 -5.87
C LEU A 311 -13.13 -4.77 -6.49
N SER A 312 -12.52 -5.26 -7.58
CA SER A 312 -12.90 -6.57 -8.14
C SER A 312 -12.80 -7.69 -7.09
N VAL A 313 -11.71 -7.72 -6.30
CA VAL A 313 -11.59 -8.70 -5.22
C VAL A 313 -12.62 -8.47 -4.12
N ILE A 314 -12.81 -7.21 -3.69
CA ILE A 314 -13.77 -6.86 -2.64
C ILE A 314 -15.18 -7.29 -3.05
N PHE A 315 -15.61 -6.97 -4.26
CA PHE A 315 -16.95 -7.36 -4.74
C PHE A 315 -17.10 -8.87 -4.86
N GLY A 316 -16.10 -9.58 -5.38
CA GLY A 316 -16.15 -11.03 -5.51
C GLY A 316 -16.11 -11.75 -4.17
N ARG A 317 -15.12 -11.41 -3.32
CA ARG A 317 -14.80 -12.17 -2.10
C ARG A 317 -15.63 -11.74 -0.89
N ILE A 318 -15.86 -10.44 -0.72
CA ILE A 318 -16.51 -9.89 0.48
C ILE A 318 -18.03 -9.78 0.28
N TYR A 319 -18.48 -9.33 -0.90
CA TYR A 319 -19.88 -9.11 -1.20
C TYR A 319 -20.54 -10.25 -1.98
N GLY A 320 -19.80 -11.10 -2.66
CA GLY A 320 -20.36 -12.13 -3.55
C GLY A 320 -21.02 -11.56 -4.81
N ASP A 321 -20.79 -10.29 -5.10
CA ASP A 321 -21.38 -9.59 -6.26
C ASP A 321 -20.54 -9.82 -7.52
N ARG A 322 -20.92 -10.83 -8.31
CA ARG A 322 -20.21 -11.25 -9.52
C ARG A 322 -20.30 -10.24 -10.66
N GLU A 323 -21.35 -9.43 -10.69
CA GLU A 323 -21.51 -8.39 -11.71
C GLU A 323 -20.50 -7.25 -11.50
N GLN A 324 -20.46 -6.71 -10.30
CA GLN A 324 -19.48 -5.66 -9.95
C GLN A 324 -18.04 -6.20 -9.99
N GLN A 325 -17.83 -7.44 -9.56
CA GLN A 325 -16.52 -8.09 -9.71
C GLN A 325 -16.06 -8.08 -11.15
N ALA A 326 -16.93 -8.53 -12.09
CA ALA A 326 -16.61 -8.59 -13.51
C ALA A 326 -16.36 -7.18 -14.10
N ARG A 327 -17.20 -6.19 -13.70
CA ARG A 327 -17.05 -4.80 -14.13
C ARG A 327 -15.67 -4.27 -13.77
N TYR A 328 -15.25 -4.37 -12.51
CA TYR A 328 -13.98 -3.85 -12.04
C TYR A 328 -12.79 -4.65 -12.56
N LEU A 329 -12.91 -5.97 -12.72
CA LEU A 329 -11.87 -6.76 -13.37
C LEU A 329 -11.66 -6.32 -14.83
N GLN A 330 -12.74 -6.08 -15.57
CA GLN A 330 -12.63 -5.62 -16.95
C GLN A 330 -11.98 -4.23 -17.03
N ARG A 331 -12.33 -3.30 -16.13
CA ARG A 331 -11.67 -2.00 -16.04
C ARG A 331 -10.17 -2.15 -15.78
N ALA A 332 -9.78 -2.95 -14.79
CA ALA A 332 -8.38 -3.22 -14.46
C ALA A 332 -7.61 -3.83 -15.64
N ILE A 333 -8.23 -4.74 -16.39
CA ILE A 333 -7.61 -5.33 -17.60
C ILE A 333 -7.40 -4.29 -18.70
N THR A 334 -8.33 -3.35 -18.88
CA THR A 334 -8.22 -2.29 -19.90
C THR A 334 -7.20 -1.22 -19.57
N GLN A 335 -6.81 -1.09 -18.30
CA GLN A 335 -5.75 -0.17 -17.87
C GLN A 335 -4.34 -0.62 -18.29
N ARG A 336 -4.17 -1.87 -18.71
CA ARG A 336 -2.85 -2.34 -19.14
C ARG A 336 -2.40 -1.65 -20.43
N THR A 337 -1.10 -1.39 -20.50
CA THR A 337 -0.47 -0.86 -21.72
C THR A 337 -0.57 -1.84 -22.88
N PRO A 338 -0.24 -1.44 -24.12
CA PRO A 338 -0.12 -2.38 -25.27
C PRO A 338 0.85 -3.53 -24.97
N ASP A 339 1.91 -3.28 -24.17
CA ASP A 339 2.89 -4.29 -23.75
C ASP A 339 2.39 -5.16 -22.58
N LYS A 340 1.11 -5.05 -22.21
CA LYS A 340 0.41 -5.80 -21.17
C LYS A 340 0.84 -5.46 -19.73
N GLU A 341 1.56 -4.40 -19.55
CA GLU A 341 2.04 -3.91 -18.24
C GLU A 341 0.96 -3.10 -17.50
N CYS A 342 0.88 -3.24 -16.19
CA CYS A 342 0.10 -2.34 -15.35
C CYS A 342 0.93 -1.09 -15.00
N PRO A 343 0.56 0.09 -15.50
CA PRO A 343 1.21 1.32 -15.08
C PRO A 343 0.79 1.69 -13.65
N GLU A 344 1.55 2.56 -13.02
CA GLU A 344 1.18 3.16 -11.73
C GLU A 344 -0.15 3.92 -11.87
N LEU A 345 -0.22 4.79 -12.87
CA LEU A 345 -1.34 5.70 -13.08
C LEU A 345 -1.46 6.14 -14.54
N TYR A 346 -2.59 6.76 -14.83
CA TYR A 346 -2.83 7.59 -16.00
C TYR A 346 -3.04 9.04 -15.57
N TYR A 347 -2.57 9.98 -16.38
CA TYR A 347 -2.77 11.40 -16.16
C TYR A 347 -3.08 12.15 -17.45
N LEU A 348 -3.75 13.28 -17.34
CA LEU A 348 -4.06 14.13 -18.49
C LEU A 348 -2.83 14.95 -18.88
N ARG A 349 -2.37 14.77 -20.10
CA ARG A 349 -1.33 15.58 -20.71
C ARG A 349 -1.86 16.17 -22.02
N ARG A 350 -1.98 17.49 -22.07
CA ARG A 350 -2.55 18.21 -23.22
C ARG A 350 -3.92 17.63 -23.63
N GLY A 351 -4.79 17.39 -22.66
CA GLY A 351 -6.14 16.86 -22.87
C GLY A 351 -6.24 15.39 -23.28
N ARG A 352 -5.16 14.62 -23.17
CA ARG A 352 -5.15 13.16 -23.49
C ARG A 352 -4.65 12.35 -22.31
N TRP A 353 -5.34 11.26 -22.00
CA TRP A 353 -4.88 10.29 -21.03
C TRP A 353 -3.57 9.65 -21.48
N THR A 354 -2.57 9.72 -20.63
CA THR A 354 -1.20 9.24 -20.87
C THR A 354 -0.77 8.39 -19.68
N THR A 355 -0.10 7.28 -19.92
CA THR A 355 0.48 6.45 -18.83
C THR A 355 1.62 7.19 -18.14
N GLY A 356 1.69 7.05 -16.83
CA GLY A 356 2.87 7.42 -16.06
C GLY A 356 4.12 6.64 -16.50
N PRO A 357 5.30 7.12 -16.15
CA PRO A 357 6.56 6.47 -16.55
C PRO A 357 6.84 5.16 -15.79
N HIS A 358 6.23 4.97 -14.61
CA HIS A 358 6.48 3.83 -13.72
C HIS A 358 5.62 2.63 -14.14
N LYS A 359 6.19 1.76 -14.97
CA LYS A 359 5.53 0.57 -15.49
C LYS A 359 6.55 -0.52 -15.88
N PRO A 360 6.20 -1.82 -15.63
CA PRO A 360 5.08 -2.23 -14.80
C PRO A 360 5.29 -1.87 -13.33
N LEU A 361 4.32 -1.22 -12.68
CA LEU A 361 4.35 -1.05 -11.23
C LEU A 361 3.99 -2.38 -10.56
N LEU A 362 4.88 -2.96 -9.77
CA LEU A 362 4.65 -4.31 -9.24
C LEU A 362 3.52 -4.36 -8.22
N TRP A 363 3.22 -3.29 -7.50
CA TRP A 363 2.03 -3.22 -6.65
C TRP A 363 0.73 -3.28 -7.47
N ALA A 364 0.64 -2.58 -8.61
CA ALA A 364 -0.52 -2.67 -9.51
C ALA A 364 -0.64 -4.06 -10.12
N GLU A 365 0.49 -4.65 -10.52
CA GLU A 365 0.56 -6.03 -11.01
C GLU A 365 0.10 -7.05 -9.95
N ALA A 366 0.48 -6.82 -8.68
CA ALA A 366 0.07 -7.66 -7.55
C ALA A 366 -1.45 -7.61 -7.35
N ASN A 367 -2.04 -6.42 -7.33
CA ASN A 367 -3.48 -6.26 -7.17
C ASN A 367 -4.26 -6.90 -8.33
N LEU A 368 -3.78 -6.76 -9.57
CA LEU A 368 -4.39 -7.45 -10.70
C LEU A 368 -4.25 -8.98 -10.59
N SER A 369 -3.12 -9.49 -10.09
CA SER A 369 -2.96 -10.93 -9.80
C SER A 369 -3.98 -11.45 -8.79
N LEU A 370 -4.25 -10.68 -7.73
CA LEU A 370 -5.28 -11.01 -6.75
C LEU A 370 -6.67 -11.08 -7.40
N ALA A 371 -7.03 -10.07 -8.22
CA ALA A 371 -8.31 -10.03 -8.91
C ALA A 371 -8.47 -11.20 -9.89
N LEU A 372 -7.42 -11.54 -10.66
CA LEU A 372 -7.43 -12.68 -11.56
C LEU A 372 -7.53 -14.02 -10.81
N SER A 373 -6.88 -14.14 -9.66
CA SER A 373 -6.97 -15.34 -8.80
C SER A 373 -8.38 -15.50 -8.25
N GLU A 374 -8.99 -14.43 -7.77
CA GLU A 374 -10.36 -14.44 -7.24
C GLU A 374 -11.38 -14.76 -8.34
N ALA A 375 -11.21 -14.21 -9.54
CA ALA A 375 -12.13 -14.47 -10.67
C ALA A 375 -12.12 -15.92 -11.18
N ARG A 376 -11.12 -16.73 -10.81
CA ARG A 376 -11.00 -18.15 -11.14
C ARG A 376 -11.65 -19.08 -10.10
N ARG A 377 -11.89 -18.60 -8.91
CA ARG A 377 -12.63 -19.29 -7.84
C ARG A 377 -14.12 -19.32 -8.13
#